data_217ff6a0b83c38f406beb57c46009cb7
#
_entry.id   217ff6a0b83c38f406beb57c46009cb7
#
_cell.length_a   1.000
_cell.length_b   1.000
_cell.length_c   1.000
_cell.angle_alpha   90.00
_cell.angle_beta   90.00
_cell.angle_gamma   90.00
#
_symmetry.space_group_name_H-M   'P 1'
#
loop_
_entity.id
_entity.type
_entity.pdbx_description
1 polymer ?
#
loop_
_entity_poly.entity_id
_entity_poly.type
_entity_poly.pdbx_seq_one_letter_code
_entity_poly.pdbx_strand_id
1 'polypeptide(L)'
;PSEPRRSTWELLRSHPTIPYSILGLSLFWGISQVSIAAFPAFAKAELGVTNTVVIQGILAAAGAGILLGSLLVARISRGWIETGLIPLGAIGLTIALLLIPSAHSVTTLSLLFLLSGLFGGLLLAPLNALIQYHAPPQQLGRVLAGNNWMQNVTMLSFLAATMGVALLERTTPIDPTLLFYTIALIAGVSTVVALWKMPQSLIRLLVRLLFRRRYQIHVDGLEQVPTEGGALLLGNHISWIDWAMLQIVSPRPIRFVMEQALYQQRWLRPFLDLVGVIPISNRHSRSALQRVRQQLNAGELVCLFPEGAISHNGQLRPFRRGFEKAVSGTGAPIIPFYIHGLWGSRFSRAVPSRRPLSLYRLPKRLVHIAFDAPQPE
;
A
#
# COMPACT_ATOMS: atom_id res chain seq x y z
N PRO A 1 25.58 -25.31 17.42
CA PRO A 1 25.74 -24.11 18.22
C PRO A 1 24.37 -23.47 18.38
N SER A 2 23.81 -23.47 19.62
CA SER A 2 22.55 -22.81 19.92
C SER A 2 22.70 -21.31 19.70
N GLU A 3 21.96 -20.74 18.75
CA GLU A 3 21.90 -19.29 18.59
C GLU A 3 21.60 -18.62 19.94
N PRO A 4 22.25 -17.48 20.25
CA PRO A 4 21.99 -16.77 21.49
C PRO A 4 20.51 -16.44 21.58
N ARG A 5 19.89 -16.73 22.69
CA ARG A 5 18.46 -16.57 22.96
C ARG A 5 18.12 -15.07 22.96
N ARG A 6 17.80 -14.52 21.78
CA ARG A 6 17.38 -13.11 21.62
C ARG A 6 16.18 -12.81 22.53
N SER A 7 16.14 -11.64 23.14
CA SER A 7 14.98 -11.20 23.93
C SER A 7 13.75 -11.02 23.03
N THR A 8 12.54 -11.11 23.60
CA THR A 8 11.31 -10.86 22.82
C THR A 8 11.32 -9.44 22.21
N TRP A 9 11.86 -8.45 22.92
CA TRP A 9 12.02 -7.08 22.41
C TRP A 9 12.94 -6.99 21.20
N GLU A 10 14.06 -7.70 21.19
CA GLU A 10 14.97 -7.76 20.04
C GLU A 10 14.31 -8.43 18.84
N LEU A 11 13.49 -9.45 19.08
CA LEU A 11 12.72 -10.11 18.03
C LEU A 11 11.67 -9.20 17.40
N LEU A 12 10.93 -8.46 18.22
CA LEU A 12 9.95 -7.49 17.71
C LEU A 12 10.60 -6.36 16.91
N ARG A 13 11.90 -6.13 17.07
CA ARG A 13 12.70 -5.14 16.33
C ARG A 13 13.63 -5.75 15.28
N SER A 14 13.52 -7.06 15.04
CA SER A 14 14.39 -7.75 14.07
C SER A 14 14.25 -7.25 12.64
N HIS A 15 13.08 -6.72 12.29
CA HIS A 15 12.82 -6.07 11.00
C HIS A 15 11.92 -4.84 11.22
N PRO A 16 12.19 -3.69 10.56
CA PRO A 16 11.47 -2.45 10.81
C PRO A 16 9.95 -2.53 10.52
N THR A 17 9.52 -3.43 9.64
CA THR A 17 8.10 -3.64 9.33
C THR A 17 7.31 -4.21 10.51
N ILE A 18 7.93 -5.06 11.35
CA ILE A 18 7.25 -5.74 12.47
C ILE A 18 6.66 -4.73 13.47
N PRO A 19 7.44 -3.79 14.07
CA PRO A 19 6.90 -2.87 15.06
C PRO A 19 5.84 -1.92 14.48
N TYR A 20 5.97 -1.48 13.22
CA TYR A 20 4.93 -0.67 12.58
C TYR A 20 3.63 -1.46 12.36
N SER A 21 3.73 -2.74 11.99
CA SER A 21 2.57 -3.61 11.83
C SER A 21 1.87 -3.86 13.17
N ILE A 22 2.64 -4.13 14.23
CA ILE A 22 2.12 -4.30 15.60
C ILE A 22 1.41 -3.03 16.07
N LEU A 23 2.01 -1.86 15.85
CA LEU A 23 1.40 -0.59 16.20
C LEU A 23 0.06 -0.38 15.47
N GLY A 24 0.00 -0.63 14.17
CA GLY A 24 -1.23 -0.53 13.39
C GLY A 24 -2.33 -1.46 13.88
N LEU A 25 -1.99 -2.74 14.18
CA LEU A 25 -2.92 -3.71 14.76
C LEU A 25 -3.40 -3.29 16.16
N SER A 26 -2.48 -2.84 17.02
CA SER A 26 -2.79 -2.40 18.39
C SER A 26 -3.72 -1.19 18.40
N LEU A 27 -3.48 -0.21 17.53
CA LEU A 27 -4.35 0.97 17.39
C LEU A 27 -5.73 0.58 16.88
N PHE A 28 -5.82 -0.29 15.87
CA PHE A 28 -7.11 -0.78 15.38
C PHE A 28 -7.94 -1.44 16.49
N TRP A 29 -7.34 -2.34 17.27
CA TRP A 29 -8.04 -3.01 18.35
C TRP A 29 -8.37 -2.07 19.52
N GLY A 30 -7.50 -1.12 19.84
CA GLY A 30 -7.78 -0.07 20.81
C GLY A 30 -8.99 0.79 20.41
N ILE A 31 -9.03 1.27 19.16
CA ILE A 31 -10.16 2.01 18.59
C ILE A 31 -11.44 1.18 18.63
N SER A 32 -11.36 -0.11 18.28
CA SER A 32 -12.51 -1.03 18.32
C SER A 32 -13.05 -1.20 19.73
N GLN A 33 -12.18 -1.29 20.75
CA GLN A 33 -12.61 -1.38 22.14
C GLN A 33 -13.36 -0.15 22.61
N VAL A 34 -12.88 1.05 22.28
CA VAL A 34 -13.61 2.29 22.59
C VAL A 34 -14.97 2.30 21.88
N SER A 35 -15.00 1.93 20.59
CA SER A 35 -16.25 1.87 19.82
C SER A 35 -17.28 0.95 20.50
N ILE A 36 -16.86 -0.26 20.92
CA ILE A 36 -17.74 -1.24 21.58
C ILE A 36 -18.23 -0.70 22.94
N ALA A 37 -17.33 -0.09 23.72
CA ALA A 37 -17.66 0.40 25.07
C ALA A 37 -18.56 1.65 25.03
N ALA A 38 -18.32 2.58 24.10
CA ALA A 38 -19.06 3.85 24.02
C ALA A 38 -20.39 3.71 23.26
N PHE A 39 -20.53 2.74 22.38
CA PHE A 39 -21.67 2.64 21.48
C PHE A 39 -23.05 2.53 22.17
N PRO A 40 -23.24 1.75 23.26
CA PRO A 40 -24.53 1.67 23.93
C PRO A 40 -25.02 3.03 24.49
N ALA A 41 -24.09 3.81 25.06
CA ALA A 41 -24.42 5.16 25.58
C ALA A 41 -24.77 6.10 24.41
N PHE A 42 -23.99 6.08 23.35
CA PHE A 42 -24.26 6.85 22.13
C PHE A 42 -25.61 6.48 21.50
N ALA A 43 -25.90 5.19 21.32
CA ALA A 43 -27.16 4.72 20.71
C ALA A 43 -28.40 5.14 21.53
N LYS A 44 -28.25 5.13 22.85
CA LYS A 44 -29.33 5.63 23.78
C LYS A 44 -29.49 7.15 23.66
N ALA A 45 -28.42 7.90 23.66
CA ALA A 45 -28.47 9.36 23.63
C ALA A 45 -28.99 9.89 22.28
N GLU A 46 -28.47 9.41 21.17
CA GLU A 46 -28.75 9.97 19.85
C GLU A 46 -29.98 9.36 19.16
N LEU A 47 -30.28 8.07 19.42
CA LEU A 47 -31.39 7.37 18.74
C LEU A 47 -32.48 6.89 19.69
N GLY A 48 -32.33 7.03 21.00
CA GLY A 48 -33.26 6.47 21.98
C GLY A 48 -33.27 4.93 21.99
N VAL A 49 -32.28 4.27 21.39
CA VAL A 49 -32.20 2.80 21.27
C VAL A 49 -31.65 2.23 22.58
N THR A 50 -32.47 1.49 23.28
CA THR A 50 -32.11 0.79 24.54
C THR A 50 -32.15 -0.72 24.41
N ASN A 51 -32.69 -1.25 23.29
CA ASN A 51 -32.78 -2.69 23.04
C ASN A 51 -31.38 -3.28 22.77
N THR A 52 -30.93 -4.12 23.71
CA THR A 52 -29.63 -4.78 23.66
C THR A 52 -29.43 -5.62 22.40
N VAL A 53 -30.49 -6.27 21.89
CA VAL A 53 -30.40 -7.10 20.67
C VAL A 53 -30.08 -6.21 19.46
N VAL A 54 -30.69 -5.04 19.35
CA VAL A 54 -30.42 -4.07 18.28
C VAL A 54 -28.98 -3.56 18.38
N ILE A 55 -28.56 -3.17 19.59
CA ILE A 55 -27.18 -2.67 19.85
C ILE A 55 -26.16 -3.75 19.45
N GLN A 56 -26.35 -4.99 19.92
CA GLN A 56 -25.43 -6.09 19.58
C GLN A 56 -25.48 -6.46 18.08
N GLY A 57 -26.65 -6.32 17.45
CA GLY A 57 -26.78 -6.51 15.99
C GLY A 57 -25.95 -5.51 15.19
N ILE A 58 -25.95 -4.23 15.59
CA ILE A 58 -25.12 -3.19 14.95
C ILE A 58 -23.62 -3.50 15.15
N LEU A 59 -23.22 -3.87 16.37
CA LEU A 59 -21.82 -4.23 16.65
C LEU A 59 -21.40 -5.50 15.90
N ALA A 60 -22.31 -6.50 15.77
CA ALA A 60 -22.04 -7.69 14.97
C ALA A 60 -21.83 -7.40 13.48
N ALA A 61 -22.43 -6.34 12.95
CA ALA A 61 -22.20 -5.89 11.58
C ALA A 61 -20.71 -5.54 11.34
N ALA A 62 -20.01 -4.98 12.34
CA ALA A 62 -18.56 -4.74 12.22
C ALA A 62 -17.79 -6.06 12.11
N GLY A 63 -18.15 -7.09 12.87
CA GLY A 63 -17.56 -8.43 12.76
C GLY A 63 -17.74 -9.03 11.37
N ALA A 64 -18.97 -8.95 10.82
CA ALA A 64 -19.26 -9.38 9.45
C ALA A 64 -18.43 -8.57 8.43
N GLY A 65 -18.27 -7.28 8.66
CA GLY A 65 -17.41 -6.43 7.85
C GLY A 65 -15.95 -6.90 7.84
N ILE A 66 -15.36 -7.19 9.01
CA ILE A 66 -13.98 -7.71 9.12
C ILE A 66 -13.82 -9.00 8.32
N LEU A 67 -14.77 -9.92 8.42
CA LEU A 67 -14.78 -11.15 7.64
C LEU A 67 -14.77 -10.87 6.14
N LEU A 68 -15.68 -10.02 5.64
CA LEU A 68 -15.76 -9.64 4.23
C LEU A 68 -14.48 -8.95 3.74
N GLY A 69 -13.94 -8.03 4.54
CA GLY A 69 -12.68 -7.35 4.24
C GLY A 69 -11.50 -8.32 4.13
N SER A 70 -11.38 -9.25 5.07
CA SER A 70 -10.31 -10.27 5.08
C SER A 70 -10.44 -11.23 3.89
N LEU A 71 -11.66 -11.65 3.52
CA LEU A 71 -11.90 -12.46 2.32
C LEU A 71 -11.52 -11.70 1.03
N LEU A 72 -11.77 -10.39 1.00
CA LEU A 72 -11.38 -9.56 -0.14
C LEU A 72 -9.85 -9.46 -0.25
N VAL A 73 -9.14 -9.30 0.89
CA VAL A 73 -7.67 -9.35 0.92
C VAL A 73 -7.16 -10.66 0.35
N ALA A 74 -7.70 -11.80 0.76
CA ALA A 74 -7.29 -13.11 0.26
C ALA A 74 -7.47 -13.26 -1.26
N ARG A 75 -8.49 -12.61 -1.84
CA ARG A 75 -8.71 -12.60 -3.29
C ARG A 75 -7.77 -11.68 -4.06
N ILE A 76 -7.34 -10.58 -3.45
CA ILE A 76 -6.47 -9.57 -4.08
C ILE A 76 -4.99 -9.97 -3.93
N SER A 77 -4.59 -10.50 -2.77
CA SER A 77 -3.21 -10.84 -2.39
C SER A 77 -2.81 -12.27 -2.82
N ARG A 78 -3.13 -12.67 -4.05
CA ARG A 78 -2.76 -13.98 -4.57
C ARG A 78 -1.28 -14.03 -4.89
N GLY A 79 -0.49 -14.75 -4.08
CA GLY A 79 0.95 -14.97 -4.27
C GLY A 79 1.87 -13.87 -3.71
N TRP A 80 1.33 -12.78 -3.19
CA TRP A 80 2.09 -11.71 -2.50
C TRP A 80 1.21 -10.98 -1.49
N ILE A 81 1.84 -10.22 -0.57
CA ILE A 81 1.12 -9.37 0.38
C ILE A 81 0.83 -8.01 -0.28
N GLU A 82 -0.46 -7.70 -0.52
CA GLU A 82 -0.86 -6.42 -1.11
C GLU A 82 -0.87 -5.31 -0.05
N THR A 83 0.29 -4.70 0.15
CA THR A 83 0.49 -3.66 1.17
C THR A 83 -0.29 -2.37 0.92
N GLY A 84 -0.74 -2.13 -0.32
CA GLY A 84 -1.58 -0.97 -0.67
C GLY A 84 -2.97 -1.00 -0.02
N LEU A 85 -3.42 -2.17 0.45
CA LEU A 85 -4.68 -2.31 1.18
C LEU A 85 -4.61 -1.71 2.59
N ILE A 86 -3.41 -1.58 3.19
CA ILE A 86 -3.22 -0.99 4.53
C ILE A 86 -3.67 0.48 4.55
N PRO A 87 -3.09 1.39 3.74
CA PRO A 87 -3.53 2.78 3.72
C PRO A 87 -4.97 2.94 3.21
N LEU A 88 -5.44 2.09 2.28
CA LEU A 88 -6.83 2.10 1.82
C LEU A 88 -7.79 1.74 2.96
N GLY A 89 -7.48 0.70 3.73
CA GLY A 89 -8.23 0.29 4.90
C GLY A 89 -8.26 1.38 5.97
N ALA A 90 -7.10 2.01 6.24
CA ALA A 90 -7.00 3.10 7.20
C ALA A 90 -7.86 4.32 6.81
N ILE A 91 -7.84 4.73 5.52
CA ILE A 91 -8.70 5.82 5.00
C ILE A 91 -10.18 5.48 5.22
N GLY A 92 -10.62 4.30 4.77
CA GLY A 92 -12.01 3.90 4.86
C GLY A 92 -12.49 3.77 6.31
N LEU A 93 -11.66 3.23 7.21
CA LEU A 93 -11.96 3.15 8.64
C LEU A 93 -12.12 4.55 9.25
N THR A 94 -11.20 5.48 8.95
CA THR A 94 -11.28 6.86 9.44
C THR A 94 -12.57 7.55 8.97
N ILE A 95 -12.92 7.40 7.68
CA ILE A 95 -14.15 7.98 7.13
C ILE A 95 -15.39 7.38 7.81
N ALA A 96 -15.44 6.05 7.99
CA ALA A 96 -16.56 5.39 8.63
C ALA A 96 -16.74 5.88 10.08
N LEU A 97 -15.65 5.99 10.85
CA LEU A 97 -15.68 6.51 12.24
C LEU A 97 -16.12 7.97 12.31
N LEU A 98 -15.67 8.82 11.38
CA LEU A 98 -16.09 10.24 11.33
C LEU A 98 -17.57 10.40 11.01
N LEU A 99 -18.17 9.46 10.28
CA LEU A 99 -19.58 9.52 9.90
C LEU A 99 -20.53 8.92 10.96
N ILE A 100 -20.05 8.09 11.91
CA ILE A 100 -20.88 7.49 12.95
C ILE A 100 -21.66 8.56 13.76
N PRO A 101 -21.04 9.66 14.26
CA PRO A 101 -21.78 10.68 15.01
C PRO A 101 -22.91 11.37 14.23
N SER A 102 -22.84 11.38 12.92
CA SER A 102 -23.86 12.00 12.04
C SER A 102 -24.97 11.04 11.64
N ALA A 103 -24.98 9.81 12.14
CA ALA A 103 -25.94 8.78 11.76
C ALA A 103 -27.18 8.81 12.68
N HIS A 104 -28.35 9.05 12.10
CA HIS A 104 -29.62 9.19 12.82
C HIS A 104 -30.57 8.00 12.61
N SER A 105 -30.07 6.85 12.14
CA SER A 105 -30.88 5.63 11.98
C SER A 105 -30.09 4.36 12.28
N VAL A 106 -30.77 3.33 12.77
CA VAL A 106 -30.23 1.99 13.00
C VAL A 106 -29.59 1.42 11.74
N THR A 107 -30.25 1.58 10.58
CA THR A 107 -29.75 1.10 9.29
C THR A 107 -28.45 1.79 8.89
N THR A 108 -28.38 3.11 9.01
CA THR A 108 -27.14 3.86 8.69
C THR A 108 -26.00 3.46 9.61
N LEU A 109 -26.25 3.31 10.92
CA LEU A 109 -25.25 2.83 11.88
C LEU A 109 -24.78 1.42 11.55
N SER A 110 -25.71 0.48 11.27
CA SER A 110 -25.33 -0.88 10.89
C SER A 110 -24.43 -0.89 9.64
N LEU A 111 -24.74 -0.05 8.65
CA LEU A 111 -23.91 0.08 7.44
C LEU A 111 -22.52 0.68 7.76
N LEU A 112 -22.45 1.72 8.60
CA LEU A 112 -21.18 2.34 8.99
C LEU A 112 -20.31 1.39 9.81
N PHE A 113 -20.90 0.61 10.72
CA PHE A 113 -20.18 -0.43 11.47
C PHE A 113 -19.72 -1.57 10.53
N LEU A 114 -20.55 -2.01 9.58
CA LEU A 114 -20.16 -2.96 8.55
C LEU A 114 -18.97 -2.44 7.72
N LEU A 115 -19.01 -1.19 7.29
CA LEU A 115 -17.94 -0.56 6.51
C LEU A 115 -16.67 -0.38 7.36
N SER A 116 -16.80 0.06 8.63
CA SER A 116 -15.63 0.16 9.53
C SER A 116 -14.95 -1.20 9.71
N GLY A 117 -15.73 -2.28 9.87
CA GLY A 117 -15.23 -3.64 9.90
C GLY A 117 -14.59 -4.08 8.60
N LEU A 118 -15.22 -3.80 7.45
CA LEU A 118 -14.68 -4.14 6.13
C LEU A 118 -13.31 -3.49 5.91
N PHE A 119 -13.20 -2.19 6.15
CA PHE A 119 -11.95 -1.46 6.02
C PHE A 119 -10.94 -1.90 7.09
N GLY A 120 -11.40 -2.25 8.31
CA GLY A 120 -10.58 -2.91 9.32
C GLY A 120 -9.98 -4.23 8.82
N GLY A 121 -10.77 -5.10 8.19
CA GLY A 121 -10.30 -6.35 7.59
C GLY A 121 -9.25 -6.13 6.50
N LEU A 122 -9.42 -5.08 5.65
CA LEU A 122 -8.42 -4.68 4.65
C LEU A 122 -7.08 -4.25 5.27
N LEU A 123 -7.10 -3.73 6.49
CA LEU A 123 -5.92 -3.32 7.23
C LEU A 123 -5.31 -4.48 8.03
N LEU A 124 -6.13 -5.25 8.75
CA LEU A 124 -5.69 -6.30 9.66
C LEU A 124 -4.96 -7.44 8.94
N ALA A 125 -5.54 -7.94 7.85
CA ALA A 125 -5.02 -9.13 7.18
C ALA A 125 -3.60 -8.92 6.61
N PRO A 126 -3.28 -7.84 5.85
CA PRO A 126 -1.93 -7.63 5.36
C PRO A 126 -0.94 -7.27 6.48
N LEU A 127 -1.35 -6.57 7.56
CA LEU A 127 -0.45 -6.29 8.69
C LEU A 127 -0.04 -7.58 9.41
N ASN A 128 -0.98 -8.50 9.65
CA ASN A 128 -0.66 -9.82 10.23
C ASN A 128 0.24 -10.64 9.30
N ALA A 129 -0.02 -10.62 7.99
CA ALA A 129 0.81 -11.30 6.99
C ALA A 129 2.24 -10.74 6.98
N LEU A 130 2.42 -9.42 7.08
CA LEU A 130 3.75 -8.78 7.14
C LEU A 130 4.54 -9.19 8.38
N ILE A 131 3.89 -9.31 9.56
CA ILE A 131 4.55 -9.81 10.77
C ILE A 131 5.04 -11.24 10.55
N GLN A 132 4.17 -12.10 10.00
CA GLN A 132 4.53 -13.51 9.77
C GLN A 132 5.63 -13.66 8.70
N TYR A 133 5.61 -12.84 7.67
CA TYR A 133 6.59 -12.87 6.59
C TYR A 133 8.00 -12.45 7.03
N HIS A 134 8.10 -11.41 7.87
CA HIS A 134 9.38 -10.88 8.32
C HIS A 134 9.89 -11.48 9.65
N ALA A 135 9.06 -12.24 10.36
CA ALA A 135 9.49 -12.89 11.58
C ALA A 135 10.43 -14.07 11.29
N PRO A 136 11.51 -14.27 12.08
CA PRO A 136 12.35 -15.45 11.95
C PRO A 136 11.52 -16.74 12.14
N PRO A 137 11.57 -17.71 11.19
CA PRO A 137 10.67 -18.88 11.22
C PRO A 137 10.71 -19.66 12.54
N GLN A 138 11.91 -19.84 13.12
CA GLN A 138 12.11 -20.58 14.37
C GLN A 138 11.57 -19.85 15.61
N GLN A 139 11.28 -18.55 15.50
CA GLN A 139 10.86 -17.71 16.61
C GLN A 139 9.51 -17.03 16.34
N LEU A 140 8.80 -17.44 15.31
CA LEU A 140 7.49 -16.88 14.91
C LEU A 140 6.49 -16.88 16.06
N GLY A 141 6.40 -17.98 16.82
CA GLY A 141 5.49 -18.07 17.97
C GLY A 141 5.75 -17.00 19.04
N ARG A 142 7.03 -16.66 19.30
CA ARG A 142 7.41 -15.61 20.26
C ARG A 142 7.06 -14.21 19.73
N VAL A 143 7.25 -13.97 18.44
CA VAL A 143 6.87 -12.70 17.80
C VAL A 143 5.35 -12.51 17.87
N LEU A 144 4.58 -13.56 17.56
CA LEU A 144 3.12 -13.52 17.64
C LEU A 144 2.61 -13.35 19.09
N ALA A 145 3.26 -14.01 20.06
CA ALA A 145 2.93 -13.80 21.48
C ALA A 145 3.20 -12.34 21.91
N GLY A 146 4.35 -11.76 21.50
CA GLY A 146 4.66 -10.37 21.76
C GLY A 146 3.68 -9.40 21.08
N ASN A 147 3.28 -9.69 19.83
CA ASN A 147 2.25 -8.95 19.12
C ASN A 147 0.91 -8.96 19.88
N ASN A 148 0.43 -10.13 20.30
CA ASN A 148 -0.81 -10.27 21.07
C ASN A 148 -0.73 -9.53 22.40
N TRP A 149 0.40 -9.61 23.09
CA TRP A 149 0.61 -8.89 24.36
C TRP A 149 0.49 -7.37 24.15
N MET A 150 1.17 -6.82 23.14
CA MET A 150 1.09 -5.39 22.82
C MET A 150 -0.33 -4.93 22.48
N GLN A 151 -1.05 -5.73 21.70
CA GLN A 151 -2.46 -5.44 21.37
C GLN A 151 -3.33 -5.42 22.64
N ASN A 152 -3.20 -6.42 23.53
CA ASN A 152 -3.98 -6.47 24.76
C ASN A 152 -3.66 -5.30 25.70
N VAL A 153 -2.39 -4.94 25.87
CA VAL A 153 -2.00 -3.76 26.68
C VAL A 153 -2.62 -2.49 26.10
N THR A 154 -2.57 -2.31 24.77
CA THR A 154 -3.19 -1.15 24.11
C THR A 154 -4.71 -1.14 24.29
N MET A 155 -5.37 -2.29 24.11
CA MET A 155 -6.83 -2.40 24.31
C MET A 155 -7.22 -2.03 25.75
N LEU A 156 -6.49 -2.55 26.75
CA LEU A 156 -6.73 -2.23 28.17
C LEU A 156 -6.49 -0.74 28.45
N SER A 157 -5.46 -0.13 27.86
CA SER A 157 -5.18 1.30 28.02
C SER A 157 -6.30 2.18 27.45
N PHE A 158 -6.81 1.84 26.26
CA PHE A 158 -7.93 2.54 25.65
C PHE A 158 -9.21 2.36 26.44
N LEU A 159 -9.47 1.15 26.95
CA LEU A 159 -10.63 0.88 27.79
C LEU A 159 -10.55 1.65 29.12
N ALA A 160 -9.38 1.68 29.77
CA ALA A 160 -9.15 2.45 31.00
C ALA A 160 -9.36 3.95 30.76
N ALA A 161 -8.88 4.48 29.62
CA ALA A 161 -9.13 5.87 29.24
C ALA A 161 -10.63 6.15 29.04
N THR A 162 -11.36 5.26 28.35
CA THR A 162 -12.82 5.36 28.16
C THR A 162 -13.54 5.32 29.50
N MET A 163 -13.13 4.43 30.40
CA MET A 163 -13.70 4.36 31.78
C MET A 163 -13.41 5.63 32.55
N GLY A 164 -12.22 6.22 32.44
CA GLY A 164 -11.85 7.50 33.02
C GLY A 164 -12.81 8.63 32.58
N VAL A 165 -13.09 8.70 31.26
CA VAL A 165 -14.08 9.64 30.71
C VAL A 165 -15.47 9.40 31.32
N ALA A 166 -15.95 8.15 31.35
CA ALA A 166 -17.26 7.81 31.92
C ALA A 166 -17.39 8.12 33.43
N LEU A 167 -16.28 8.07 34.16
CA LEU A 167 -16.27 8.50 35.56
C LEU A 167 -16.37 10.03 35.71
N LEU A 168 -15.75 10.79 34.80
CA LEU A 168 -15.86 12.25 34.73
C LEU A 168 -17.27 12.72 34.35
N GLU A 169 -17.99 11.94 33.52
CA GLU A 169 -19.39 12.22 33.15
C GLU A 169 -20.34 12.32 34.37
N ARG A 170 -20.00 11.68 35.48
CA ARG A 170 -20.78 11.79 36.72
C ARG A 170 -20.76 13.20 37.31
N THR A 171 -19.76 14.00 37.00
CA THR A 171 -19.58 15.38 37.50
C THR A 171 -19.77 16.44 36.42
N THR A 172 -19.54 16.06 35.16
CA THR A 172 -19.61 16.97 34.00
C THR A 172 -20.26 16.21 32.83
N PRO A 173 -21.42 16.65 32.31
CA PRO A 173 -22.06 15.98 31.18
C PRO A 173 -21.12 16.05 29.97
N ILE A 174 -20.62 14.88 29.53
CA ILE A 174 -19.79 14.73 28.35
C ILE A 174 -20.65 14.10 27.26
N ASP A 175 -20.67 14.72 26.08
CA ASP A 175 -21.37 14.18 24.93
C ASP A 175 -20.73 12.87 24.48
N PRO A 176 -21.47 11.73 24.42
CA PRO A 176 -20.93 10.46 23.94
C PRO A 176 -20.32 10.51 22.51
N THR A 177 -20.73 11.48 21.69
CA THR A 177 -20.18 11.69 20.35
C THR A 177 -18.70 12.08 20.38
N LEU A 178 -18.23 12.72 21.46
CA LEU A 178 -16.84 13.13 21.63
C LEU A 178 -15.87 11.95 21.59
N LEU A 179 -16.25 10.79 22.14
CA LEU A 179 -15.44 9.58 22.09
C LEU A 179 -15.27 9.09 20.65
N PHE A 180 -16.33 9.13 19.83
CA PHE A 180 -16.25 8.76 18.42
C PHE A 180 -15.37 9.73 17.62
N TYR A 181 -15.46 11.04 17.83
CA TYR A 181 -14.55 12.01 17.21
C TYR A 181 -13.11 11.83 17.67
N THR A 182 -12.89 11.48 18.94
CA THR A 182 -11.54 11.20 19.46
C THR A 182 -10.91 10.00 18.78
N ILE A 183 -11.61 8.86 18.67
CA ILE A 183 -11.07 7.69 17.97
C ILE A 183 -10.95 7.91 16.47
N ALA A 184 -11.83 8.71 15.85
CA ALA A 184 -11.71 9.10 14.46
C ALA A 184 -10.46 9.98 14.23
N LEU A 185 -10.13 10.87 15.17
CA LEU A 185 -8.90 11.66 15.12
C LEU A 185 -7.66 10.75 15.21
N ILE A 186 -7.64 9.80 16.14
CA ILE A 186 -6.54 8.83 16.30
C ILE A 186 -6.39 8.00 14.99
N ALA A 187 -7.50 7.53 14.44
CA ALA A 187 -7.51 6.82 13.16
C ALA A 187 -7.01 7.71 12.01
N GLY A 188 -7.40 8.99 11.99
CA GLY A 188 -6.96 9.99 11.02
C GLY A 188 -5.46 10.24 11.07
N VAL A 189 -4.89 10.44 12.26
CA VAL A 189 -3.43 10.58 12.44
C VAL A 189 -2.72 9.31 11.98
N SER A 190 -3.23 8.14 12.35
CA SER A 190 -2.67 6.84 11.91
C SER A 190 -2.72 6.69 10.39
N THR A 191 -3.80 7.16 9.76
CA THR A 191 -3.96 7.18 8.30
C THR A 191 -2.94 8.09 7.62
N VAL A 192 -2.72 9.30 8.15
CA VAL A 192 -1.70 10.22 7.63
C VAL A 192 -0.31 9.58 7.73
N VAL A 193 0.02 8.94 8.85
CA VAL A 193 1.28 8.23 9.03
C VAL A 193 1.42 7.07 8.02
N ALA A 194 0.36 6.27 7.82
CA ALA A 194 0.36 5.18 6.84
C ALA A 194 0.57 5.68 5.41
N LEU A 195 -0.11 6.76 5.03
CA LEU A 195 0.06 7.40 3.72
C LEU A 195 1.47 7.97 3.53
N TRP A 196 2.04 8.55 4.57
CA TRP A 196 3.40 9.09 4.51
C TRP A 196 4.47 7.99 4.43
N LYS A 197 4.27 6.87 5.14
CA LYS A 197 5.23 5.75 5.15
C LYS A 197 5.10 4.83 3.93
N MET A 198 3.90 4.69 3.37
CA MET A 198 3.59 3.71 2.33
C MET A 198 2.86 4.30 1.09
N PRO A 199 3.28 5.49 0.59
CA PRO A 199 2.56 6.14 -0.51
C PRO A 199 2.61 5.31 -1.78
N GLN A 200 3.77 4.71 -2.07
CA GLN A 200 3.98 3.90 -3.27
C GLN A 200 3.12 2.63 -3.27
N SER A 201 2.86 2.04 -2.11
CA SER A 201 2.00 0.85 -1.99
C SER A 201 0.55 1.15 -2.41
N LEU A 202 -0.01 2.26 -1.94
CA LEU A 202 -1.35 2.70 -2.35
C LEU A 202 -1.40 3.02 -3.85
N ILE A 203 -0.42 3.75 -4.37
CA ILE A 203 -0.36 4.09 -5.79
C ILE A 203 -0.28 2.83 -6.65
N ARG A 204 0.54 1.84 -6.29
CA ARG A 204 0.62 0.55 -6.98
C ARG A 204 -0.72 -0.16 -7.02
N LEU A 205 -1.43 -0.21 -5.90
CA LEU A 205 -2.76 -0.80 -5.83
C LEU A 205 -3.73 -0.08 -6.76
N LEU A 206 -3.78 1.26 -6.72
CA LEU A 206 -4.66 2.06 -7.56
C LEU A 206 -4.34 1.89 -9.06
N VAL A 207 -3.06 1.91 -9.42
CA VAL A 207 -2.59 1.67 -10.80
C VAL A 207 -3.01 0.27 -11.26
N ARG A 208 -2.82 -0.75 -10.42
CA ARG A 208 -3.25 -2.12 -10.72
C ARG A 208 -4.76 -2.21 -10.95
N LEU A 209 -5.57 -1.64 -10.07
CA LEU A 209 -7.03 -1.65 -10.19
C LEU A 209 -7.51 -0.93 -11.45
N LEU A 210 -6.88 0.21 -11.78
CA LEU A 210 -7.19 1.00 -12.97
C LEU A 210 -6.90 0.21 -14.26
N PHE A 211 -5.70 -0.37 -14.35
CA PHE A 211 -5.25 -1.02 -15.58
C PHE A 211 -5.74 -2.45 -15.75
N ARG A 212 -6.06 -3.19 -14.65
CA ARG A 212 -6.56 -4.58 -14.70
C ARG A 212 -7.81 -4.75 -15.55
N ARG A 213 -8.65 -3.71 -15.65
CA ARG A 213 -9.87 -3.75 -16.47
C ARG A 213 -9.58 -3.75 -17.96
N ARG A 214 -8.46 -3.13 -18.37
CA ARG A 214 -8.11 -2.88 -19.78
C ARG A 214 -6.97 -3.75 -20.29
N TYR A 215 -6.07 -4.19 -19.41
CA TYR A 215 -4.87 -4.93 -19.75
C TYR A 215 -4.86 -6.29 -19.05
N GLN A 216 -4.41 -7.30 -19.78
CA GLN A 216 -4.08 -8.62 -19.26
C GLN A 216 -2.57 -8.77 -19.41
N ILE A 217 -1.88 -8.90 -18.29
CA ILE A 217 -0.42 -8.91 -18.25
C ILE A 217 0.03 -10.35 -18.02
N HIS A 218 0.86 -10.86 -18.92
CA HIS A 218 1.63 -12.10 -18.77
C HIS A 218 3.06 -11.73 -18.46
N VAL A 219 3.67 -12.45 -17.53
CA VAL A 219 5.02 -12.16 -17.05
C VAL A 219 5.81 -13.44 -17.05
N ASP A 220 6.98 -13.41 -17.67
CA ASP A 220 7.97 -14.49 -17.67
C ASP A 220 9.24 -13.98 -16.98
N GLY A 221 9.94 -14.85 -16.24
CA GLY A 221 11.20 -14.51 -15.59
C GLY A 221 11.10 -13.55 -14.41
N LEU A 222 9.91 -13.41 -13.78
CA LEU A 222 9.75 -12.49 -12.63
C LEU A 222 10.68 -12.84 -11.46
N GLU A 223 11.05 -14.09 -11.31
CA GLU A 223 11.99 -14.60 -10.31
C GLU A 223 13.41 -14.03 -10.47
N GLN A 224 13.74 -13.49 -11.65
CA GLN A 224 15.02 -12.82 -11.89
C GLN A 224 15.09 -11.43 -11.22
N VAL A 225 13.92 -10.85 -10.89
CA VAL A 225 13.85 -9.55 -10.19
C VAL A 225 14.07 -9.78 -8.71
N PRO A 226 15.16 -9.27 -8.10
CA PRO A 226 15.49 -9.54 -6.72
C PRO A 226 14.47 -8.89 -5.78
N THR A 227 14.08 -9.60 -4.74
CA THR A 227 13.18 -9.10 -3.68
C THR A 227 13.87 -8.12 -2.74
N GLU A 228 15.19 -8.19 -2.63
CA GLU A 228 16.05 -7.33 -1.81
C GLU A 228 17.30 -6.91 -2.58
N GLY A 229 17.98 -5.86 -2.10
CA GLY A 229 19.18 -5.32 -2.73
C GLY A 229 18.90 -4.45 -3.96
N GLY A 230 19.89 -3.68 -4.40
CA GLY A 230 19.80 -2.82 -5.58
C GLY A 230 19.84 -3.62 -6.89
N ALA A 231 19.03 -3.25 -7.87
CA ALA A 231 19.13 -3.77 -9.23
C ALA A 231 18.65 -2.74 -10.26
N LEU A 232 19.28 -2.74 -11.44
CA LEU A 232 18.90 -1.89 -12.56
C LEU A 232 18.06 -2.68 -13.57
N LEU A 233 16.78 -2.30 -13.71
CA LEU A 233 15.90 -2.82 -14.77
C LEU A 233 16.17 -2.02 -16.05
N LEU A 234 16.49 -2.72 -17.14
CA LEU A 234 16.86 -2.13 -18.41
C LEU A 234 16.07 -2.75 -19.56
N GLY A 235 15.29 -1.96 -20.29
CA GLY A 235 14.46 -2.51 -21.36
C GLY A 235 13.94 -1.49 -22.38
N ASN A 236 13.11 -1.96 -23.30
CA ASN A 236 12.53 -1.18 -24.37
C ASN A 236 11.44 -0.20 -23.88
N HIS A 237 11.26 0.90 -24.64
CA HIS A 237 10.28 1.97 -24.30
C HIS A 237 9.33 2.20 -25.47
N ILE A 238 8.11 1.68 -25.36
CA ILE A 238 7.13 1.67 -26.46
C ILE A 238 5.84 2.45 -26.14
N SER A 239 5.62 2.80 -24.86
CA SER A 239 4.38 3.44 -24.43
C SER A 239 4.59 4.35 -23.22
N TRP A 240 3.73 5.37 -23.09
CA TRP A 240 3.66 6.23 -21.87
C TRP A 240 3.30 5.47 -20.59
N ILE A 241 2.77 4.25 -20.70
CA ILE A 241 2.34 3.43 -19.55
C ILE A 241 3.26 2.23 -19.27
N ASP A 242 4.43 2.14 -19.91
CA ASP A 242 5.40 1.06 -19.65
C ASP A 242 5.76 0.98 -18.16
N TRP A 243 5.97 2.15 -17.52
CA TRP A 243 6.23 2.23 -16.09
C TRP A 243 5.10 1.61 -15.24
N ALA A 244 3.84 1.80 -15.64
CA ALA A 244 2.70 1.27 -14.91
C ALA A 244 2.63 -0.25 -15.04
N MET A 245 2.91 -0.80 -16.23
CA MET A 245 2.93 -2.25 -16.47
C MET A 245 4.02 -2.93 -15.63
N LEU A 246 5.24 -2.36 -15.61
CA LEU A 246 6.33 -2.85 -14.77
C LEU A 246 6.01 -2.74 -13.28
N GLN A 247 5.45 -1.60 -12.84
CA GLN A 247 5.12 -1.38 -11.44
C GLN A 247 4.03 -2.34 -10.92
N ILE A 248 3.07 -2.73 -11.79
CA ILE A 248 1.99 -3.67 -11.44
C ILE A 248 2.56 -5.07 -11.15
N VAL A 249 3.53 -5.51 -11.92
CA VAL A 249 4.08 -6.89 -11.85
C VAL A 249 5.24 -7.00 -10.87
N SER A 250 5.95 -5.91 -10.62
CA SER A 250 7.12 -5.92 -9.74
C SER A 250 6.76 -6.34 -8.30
N PRO A 251 7.58 -7.19 -7.64
CA PRO A 251 7.38 -7.57 -6.25
C PRO A 251 7.53 -6.39 -5.28
N ARG A 252 8.28 -5.35 -5.67
CA ARG A 252 8.56 -4.15 -4.86
C ARG A 252 8.54 -2.88 -5.69
N PRO A 253 8.52 -1.68 -5.06
CA PRO A 253 8.52 -0.40 -5.77
C PRO A 253 9.71 -0.25 -6.71
N ILE A 254 9.46 0.31 -7.89
CA ILE A 254 10.48 0.66 -8.88
C ILE A 254 10.60 2.18 -8.94
N ARG A 255 11.82 2.69 -8.91
CA ARG A 255 12.13 4.09 -9.19
C ARG A 255 12.41 4.29 -10.66
N PHE A 256 11.62 5.10 -11.33
CA PHE A 256 11.76 5.35 -12.76
C PHE A 256 12.63 6.57 -13.03
N VAL A 257 13.44 6.49 -14.08
CA VAL A 257 14.18 7.65 -14.61
C VAL A 257 13.31 8.33 -15.67
N MET A 258 13.05 9.63 -15.51
CA MET A 258 12.15 10.41 -16.37
C MET A 258 12.82 11.70 -16.85
N GLU A 259 12.43 12.16 -18.05
CA GLU A 259 12.89 13.43 -18.61
C GLU A 259 12.53 14.61 -17.69
N GLN A 260 13.50 15.51 -17.45
CA GLN A 260 13.36 16.64 -16.53
C GLN A 260 12.22 17.59 -16.92
N ALA A 261 11.99 17.79 -18.21
CA ALA A 261 10.91 18.65 -18.70
C ALA A 261 9.52 18.18 -18.25
N LEU A 262 9.27 16.87 -18.27
CA LEU A 262 8.04 16.26 -17.75
C LEU A 262 7.98 16.36 -16.22
N TYR A 263 9.09 16.07 -15.54
CA TYR A 263 9.17 16.11 -14.08
C TYR A 263 8.88 17.52 -13.53
N GLN A 264 9.26 18.60 -14.23
CA GLN A 264 9.07 19.98 -13.80
C GLN A 264 7.62 20.49 -13.95
N GLN A 265 6.71 19.73 -14.52
CA GLN A 265 5.31 20.12 -14.61
C GLN A 265 4.69 20.24 -13.21
N ARG A 266 4.22 21.45 -12.84
CA ARG A 266 3.77 21.80 -11.48
C ARG A 266 2.71 20.85 -10.91
N TRP A 267 1.76 20.41 -11.74
CA TRP A 267 0.68 19.52 -11.33
C TRP A 267 1.13 18.06 -11.16
N LEU A 268 2.18 17.62 -11.86
CA LEU A 268 2.68 16.25 -11.88
C LEU A 268 3.80 16.04 -10.85
N ARG A 269 4.57 17.07 -10.57
CA ARG A 269 5.75 17.02 -9.71
C ARG A 269 5.49 16.45 -8.31
N PRO A 270 4.44 16.85 -7.55
CA PRO A 270 4.18 16.29 -6.23
C PRO A 270 3.94 14.76 -6.28
N PHE A 271 3.28 14.27 -7.31
CA PHE A 271 3.09 12.84 -7.53
C PHE A 271 4.40 12.14 -7.88
N LEU A 272 5.22 12.73 -8.76
CA LEU A 272 6.52 12.17 -9.16
C LEU A 272 7.53 12.13 -8.00
N ASP A 273 7.52 13.16 -7.15
CA ASP A 273 8.30 13.19 -5.91
C ASP A 273 7.87 12.06 -4.96
N LEU A 274 6.56 11.85 -4.82
CA LEU A 274 5.98 10.82 -3.96
C LEU A 274 6.36 9.40 -4.41
N VAL A 275 6.40 9.14 -5.72
CA VAL A 275 6.82 7.83 -6.26
C VAL A 275 8.34 7.71 -6.43
N GLY A 276 9.10 8.75 -6.12
CA GLY A 276 10.57 8.75 -6.14
C GLY A 276 11.16 8.69 -7.54
N VAL A 277 10.55 9.39 -8.51
CA VAL A 277 11.07 9.50 -9.88
C VAL A 277 12.40 10.27 -9.90
N ILE A 278 13.36 9.80 -10.68
CA ILE A 278 14.68 10.41 -10.85
C ILE A 278 14.67 11.24 -12.12
N PRO A 279 14.70 12.57 -12.05
CA PRO A 279 14.74 13.42 -13.23
C PRO A 279 16.11 13.37 -13.92
N ILE A 280 16.11 13.23 -15.24
CA ILE A 280 17.29 13.25 -16.10
C ILE A 280 17.14 14.28 -17.22
N SER A 281 18.23 14.99 -17.53
CA SER A 281 18.30 15.84 -18.71
C SER A 281 19.63 15.64 -19.43
N ASN A 282 19.68 15.98 -20.71
CA ASN A 282 20.92 15.87 -21.49
C ASN A 282 22.05 16.77 -20.93
N ARG A 283 21.69 17.92 -20.33
CA ARG A 283 22.65 18.88 -19.73
C ARG A 283 23.17 18.43 -18.37
N HIS A 284 22.38 17.67 -17.61
CA HIS A 284 22.69 17.25 -16.23
C HIS A 284 22.64 15.72 -16.08
N SER A 285 23.06 14.99 -17.12
CA SER A 285 23.06 13.52 -17.11
C SER A 285 23.93 12.93 -15.99
N ARG A 286 25.11 13.55 -15.71
CA ARG A 286 26.03 13.06 -14.66
C ARG A 286 25.38 13.04 -13.27
N SER A 287 24.71 14.12 -12.89
CA SER A 287 24.03 14.19 -11.58
C SER A 287 22.86 13.22 -11.47
N ALA A 288 22.12 13.00 -12.55
CA ALA A 288 21.04 12.00 -12.61
C ALA A 288 21.60 10.57 -12.47
N LEU A 289 22.66 10.23 -13.21
CA LEU A 289 23.32 8.92 -13.10
C LEU A 289 23.92 8.70 -11.70
N GLN A 290 24.44 9.74 -11.07
CA GLN A 290 24.90 9.66 -9.68
C GLN A 290 23.74 9.38 -8.71
N ARG A 291 22.56 9.98 -8.91
CA ARG A 291 21.37 9.65 -8.11
C ARG A 291 20.91 8.20 -8.35
N VAL A 292 20.93 7.71 -9.59
CA VAL A 292 20.65 6.30 -9.89
C VAL A 292 21.60 5.41 -9.08
N ARG A 293 22.91 5.68 -9.12
CA ARG A 293 23.92 4.95 -8.33
C ARG A 293 23.61 4.99 -6.82
N GLN A 294 23.25 6.13 -6.27
CA GLN A 294 22.86 6.26 -4.85
C GLN A 294 21.67 5.39 -4.51
N GLN A 295 20.65 5.33 -5.38
CA GLN A 295 19.47 4.49 -5.17
C GLN A 295 19.81 3.00 -5.27
N LEU A 296 20.64 2.59 -6.21
CA LEU A 296 21.14 1.22 -6.32
C LEU A 296 21.89 0.78 -5.06
N ASN A 297 22.81 1.65 -4.56
CA ASN A 297 23.54 1.39 -3.32
C ASN A 297 22.64 1.38 -2.07
N ALA A 298 21.51 2.10 -2.11
CA ALA A 298 20.49 2.07 -1.06
C ALA A 298 19.59 0.81 -1.14
N GLY A 299 19.86 -0.10 -2.07
CA GLY A 299 19.10 -1.34 -2.23
C GLY A 299 17.82 -1.20 -3.03
N GLU A 300 17.62 -0.12 -3.78
CA GLU A 300 16.38 0.14 -4.53
C GLU A 300 16.40 -0.47 -5.93
N LEU A 301 15.20 -0.83 -6.44
CA LEU A 301 15.02 -1.12 -7.86
C LEU A 301 14.94 0.18 -8.65
N VAL A 302 15.79 0.33 -9.64
CA VAL A 302 15.74 1.47 -10.56
C VAL A 302 15.46 0.96 -11.97
N CYS A 303 14.54 1.60 -12.68
CA CYS A 303 14.25 1.32 -14.08
C CYS A 303 14.71 2.47 -14.97
N LEU A 304 15.49 2.14 -15.98
CA LEU A 304 15.95 3.06 -16.98
C LEU A 304 15.65 2.50 -18.38
N PHE A 305 15.09 3.34 -19.23
CA PHE A 305 14.88 3.02 -20.65
C PHE A 305 16.09 3.56 -21.45
N PRO A 306 17.02 2.70 -21.88
CA PRO A 306 18.29 3.14 -22.47
C PRO A 306 18.13 3.81 -23.84
N GLU A 307 16.98 3.64 -24.48
CA GLU A 307 16.60 4.34 -25.71
C GLU A 307 16.51 5.86 -25.53
N GLY A 308 16.24 6.32 -24.30
CA GLY A 308 16.09 7.73 -23.93
C GLY A 308 14.86 8.41 -24.48
N ALA A 309 13.96 7.71 -25.18
CA ALA A 309 12.66 8.21 -25.63
C ALA A 309 11.76 7.02 -26.04
N ILE A 310 10.44 7.25 -25.98
CA ILE A 310 9.46 6.29 -26.48
C ILE A 310 9.68 6.05 -27.99
N SER A 311 9.65 4.78 -28.40
CA SER A 311 9.80 4.37 -29.81
C SER A 311 8.78 5.09 -30.72
N HIS A 312 9.21 5.48 -31.90
CA HIS A 312 8.38 6.12 -32.90
C HIS A 312 7.72 5.13 -33.89
N ASN A 313 8.30 3.96 -34.05
CA ASN A 313 7.88 2.95 -35.03
C ASN A 313 7.61 1.57 -34.40
N GLY A 314 7.69 1.45 -33.05
CA GLY A 314 7.51 0.20 -32.35
C GLY A 314 8.75 -0.70 -32.31
N GLN A 315 9.84 -0.27 -32.92
CA GLN A 315 11.11 -1.00 -32.94
C GLN A 315 12.05 -0.50 -31.84
N LEU A 316 12.97 -1.35 -31.44
CA LEU A 316 14.03 -1.03 -30.50
C LEU A 316 14.98 0.02 -31.09
N ARG A 317 15.32 1.03 -30.31
CA ARG A 317 16.28 2.08 -30.70
C ARG A 317 17.67 1.78 -30.14
N PRO A 318 18.73 2.37 -30.74
CA PRO A 318 20.08 2.24 -30.19
C PRO A 318 20.15 2.69 -28.72
N PHE A 319 20.83 1.92 -27.90
CA PHE A 319 20.98 2.19 -26.47
C PHE A 319 22.04 3.25 -26.22
N ARG A 320 21.71 4.19 -25.32
CA ARG A 320 22.66 5.18 -24.80
C ARG A 320 23.47 4.54 -23.66
N ARG A 321 24.79 4.57 -23.73
CA ARG A 321 25.69 3.95 -22.75
C ARG A 321 25.71 4.60 -21.37
N GLY A 322 24.79 5.52 -21.05
CA GLY A 322 24.72 6.18 -19.75
C GLY A 322 24.46 5.22 -18.58
N PHE A 323 23.74 4.11 -18.82
CA PHE A 323 23.45 3.13 -17.80
C PHE A 323 24.70 2.41 -17.26
N GLU A 324 25.70 2.14 -18.10
CA GLU A 324 26.99 1.55 -17.69
C GLU A 324 27.65 2.38 -16.57
N LYS A 325 27.62 3.72 -16.72
CA LYS A 325 28.17 4.64 -15.71
C LYS A 325 27.31 4.69 -14.42
N ALA A 326 26.03 4.41 -14.51
CA ALA A 326 25.14 4.40 -13.36
C ALA A 326 25.35 3.16 -12.48
N VAL A 327 25.66 2.02 -13.08
CA VAL A 327 25.82 0.72 -12.40
C VAL A 327 27.25 0.52 -11.93
N SER A 328 28.24 0.96 -12.69
CA SER A 328 29.67 0.72 -12.41
C SER A 328 30.05 1.03 -10.95
N GLY A 329 30.63 0.04 -10.27
CA GLY A 329 31.07 0.09 -8.87
C GLY A 329 29.93 0.04 -7.84
N THR A 330 28.72 -0.41 -8.22
CA THR A 330 27.61 -0.59 -7.28
C THR A 330 27.41 -2.03 -6.83
N GLY A 331 27.92 -3.01 -7.60
CA GLY A 331 27.64 -4.43 -7.42
C GLY A 331 26.17 -4.80 -7.72
N ALA A 332 25.36 -3.86 -8.23
CA ALA A 332 23.95 -4.10 -8.55
C ALA A 332 23.81 -4.78 -9.91
N PRO A 333 23.13 -5.94 -10.01
CA PRO A 333 22.93 -6.59 -11.29
C PRO A 333 22.04 -5.77 -12.21
N ILE A 334 22.27 -5.92 -13.52
CA ILE A 334 21.39 -5.41 -14.57
C ILE A 334 20.42 -6.52 -14.92
N ILE A 335 19.12 -6.25 -14.82
CA ILE A 335 18.05 -7.18 -15.22
C ILE A 335 17.45 -6.66 -16.52
N PRO A 336 17.78 -7.31 -17.66
CA PRO A 336 17.16 -6.97 -18.92
C PRO A 336 15.67 -7.33 -18.90
N PHE A 337 14.83 -6.50 -19.51
CA PHE A 337 13.43 -6.83 -19.72
C PHE A 337 12.93 -6.39 -21.10
N TYR A 338 11.86 -7.03 -21.56
CA TYR A 338 11.19 -6.67 -22.80
C TYR A 338 9.69 -6.59 -22.61
N ILE A 339 9.07 -5.46 -23.04
CA ILE A 339 7.63 -5.27 -23.02
C ILE A 339 7.11 -5.39 -24.45
N HIS A 340 6.12 -6.27 -24.64
CA HIS A 340 5.40 -6.46 -25.90
C HIS A 340 3.90 -6.20 -25.71
N GLY A 341 3.22 -5.83 -26.81
CA GLY A 341 1.76 -5.66 -26.84
C GLY A 341 1.26 -4.24 -26.60
N LEU A 342 2.09 -3.29 -26.17
CA LEU A 342 1.66 -1.89 -25.95
C LEU A 342 1.75 -1.03 -27.21
N TRP A 343 2.51 -1.42 -28.23
CA TRP A 343 2.52 -0.70 -29.51
C TRP A 343 1.14 -0.75 -30.19
N GLY A 344 0.66 0.37 -30.71
CA GLY A 344 -0.72 0.50 -31.21
C GLY A 344 -1.77 0.66 -30.09
N SER A 345 -1.37 0.78 -28.82
CA SER A 345 -2.24 1.22 -27.76
C SER A 345 -2.44 2.74 -27.83
N ARG A 346 -3.49 3.23 -27.16
CA ARG A 346 -3.76 4.66 -27.05
C ARG A 346 -2.61 5.46 -26.43
N PHE A 347 -1.76 4.80 -25.66
CA PHE A 347 -0.62 5.39 -24.95
C PHE A 347 0.71 5.20 -25.69
N SER A 348 0.71 4.63 -26.90
CA SER A 348 1.89 4.54 -27.75
C SER A 348 1.90 5.69 -28.77
N ARG A 349 3.03 5.90 -29.44
CA ARG A 349 3.16 6.86 -30.55
C ARG A 349 2.64 6.33 -31.89
N ALA A 350 2.13 5.10 -31.95
CA ALA A 350 1.43 4.61 -33.12
C ALA A 350 0.23 5.50 -33.41
N VAL A 351 -0.04 5.78 -34.68
CA VAL A 351 -1.21 6.57 -35.10
C VAL A 351 -2.46 5.94 -34.51
N PRO A 352 -3.23 6.68 -33.69
CA PRO A 352 -4.40 6.10 -33.07
C PRO A 352 -5.40 5.74 -34.16
N SER A 353 -5.82 4.50 -34.24
CA SER A 353 -7.06 4.18 -34.94
C SER A 353 -8.15 5.03 -34.28
N ARG A 354 -8.93 5.80 -35.04
CA ARG A 354 -10.02 6.70 -34.61
C ARG A 354 -11.17 5.92 -33.94
N ARG A 355 -10.86 5.00 -33.03
CA ARG A 355 -11.88 4.22 -32.30
C ARG A 355 -12.37 5.03 -31.10
N PRO A 356 -13.71 5.20 -30.95
CA PRO A 356 -14.28 5.95 -29.85
C PRO A 356 -13.97 5.30 -28.51
N LEU A 357 -13.99 6.11 -27.45
CA LEU A 357 -13.80 5.75 -26.05
C LEU A 357 -14.91 4.84 -25.50
N SER A 358 -15.09 3.66 -26.02
CA SER A 358 -15.89 2.65 -25.36
C SER A 358 -14.99 1.82 -24.42
N LEU A 359 -14.79 2.30 -23.20
CA LEU A 359 -14.01 1.64 -22.16
C LEU A 359 -14.58 0.28 -21.76
N TYR A 360 -15.85 -0.02 -22.07
CA TYR A 360 -16.58 -1.17 -21.58
C TYR A 360 -16.74 -2.33 -22.57
N ARG A 361 -16.46 -2.15 -23.86
CA ARG A 361 -16.74 -3.16 -24.90
C ARG A 361 -15.56 -3.70 -25.67
N LEU A 362 -14.32 -3.26 -25.38
CA LEU A 362 -13.14 -3.78 -26.05
C LEU A 362 -12.54 -4.95 -25.28
N PRO A 363 -12.08 -6.02 -25.95
CA PRO A 363 -11.36 -7.10 -25.30
C PRO A 363 -10.12 -6.56 -24.58
N LYS A 364 -9.74 -7.22 -23.49
CA LYS A 364 -8.52 -6.87 -22.77
C LYS A 364 -7.32 -6.96 -23.71
N ARG A 365 -6.48 -5.95 -23.64
CA ARG A 365 -5.23 -5.94 -24.40
C ARG A 365 -4.19 -6.81 -23.70
N LEU A 366 -3.65 -7.75 -24.43
CA LEU A 366 -2.57 -8.62 -23.95
C LEU A 366 -1.27 -7.85 -23.95
N VAL A 367 -0.55 -7.90 -22.81
CA VAL A 367 0.78 -7.33 -22.63
C VAL A 367 1.67 -8.43 -22.09
N HIS A 368 2.80 -8.67 -22.73
CA HIS A 368 3.83 -9.59 -22.27
C HIS A 368 5.01 -8.79 -21.73
N ILE A 369 5.51 -9.20 -20.59
CA ILE A 369 6.73 -8.67 -19.96
C ILE A 369 7.63 -9.88 -19.69
N ALA A 370 8.79 -9.90 -20.29
CA ALA A 370 9.79 -10.93 -20.05
C ALA A 370 11.01 -10.29 -19.36
N PHE A 371 11.45 -10.88 -18.25
CA PHE A 371 12.70 -10.55 -17.60
C PHE A 371 13.73 -11.64 -17.92
N ASP A 372 14.94 -11.23 -18.24
CA ASP A 372 16.05 -12.14 -18.53
C ASP A 372 16.98 -12.27 -17.33
N ALA A 373 17.90 -13.23 -17.41
CA ALA A 373 18.87 -13.49 -16.36
C ALA A 373 19.70 -12.24 -16.01
N PRO A 374 20.03 -12.07 -14.72
CA PRO A 374 20.85 -10.95 -14.28
C PRO A 374 22.20 -10.91 -14.98
N GLN A 375 22.55 -9.75 -15.51
CA GLN A 375 23.87 -9.51 -16.11
C GLN A 375 24.75 -8.79 -15.09
N PRO A 376 26.06 -9.09 -15.04
CA PRO A 376 26.98 -8.35 -14.18
C PRO A 376 27.07 -6.88 -14.61
N GLU A 377 27.57 -6.04 -13.71
CA GLU A 377 27.80 -4.61 -13.97
C GLU A 377 28.87 -4.34 -15.03
#